data_0fb83504daf5f9361715b4bc53913e41
#
_entry.id   0fb83504daf5f9361715b4bc53913e41
#
_cell.length_a   1.000
_cell.length_b   1.000
_cell.length_c   1.000
_cell.angle_alpha   90.00
_cell.angle_beta   90.00
_cell.angle_gamma   90.00
#
_symmetry.space_group_name_H-M   'P 1'
#
loop_
_entity.id
_entity.type
_entity.pdbx_description
1 polymer ?
#
loop_
_entity_poly.entity_id
_entity_poly.type
_entity_poly.pdbx_seq_one_letter_code
_entity_poly.pdbx_strand_id
1 'polypeptide(L)'
;MAEITITKENFEKEVLNSTTPVLVDFWASWCGPCRMLSPVIAEISEEYEGKAKIGKVNVDEEPELAAKFGIASIPTVMVFQDGKATNTSVGYRSKAEIAAMLKETSRKF
;
A
#
# COMPACT_ATOMS: atom_id res chain seq x y z
N MET A 1 -11.58 -8.48 -5.51
CA MET A 1 -11.48 -7.51 -5.52
C MET A 1 -10.95 -6.98 -4.53
N ALA A 2 -10.39 -6.54 -4.42
CA ALA A 2 -9.88 -6.42 -3.69
C ALA A 2 -9.08 -5.25 -3.32
N GLU A 3 -8.69 -4.38 -4.20
CA GLU A 3 -8.00 -3.17 -3.82
C GLU A 3 -8.99 -2.18 -3.20
N ILE A 4 -8.56 -1.53 -2.12
CA ILE A 4 -9.38 -0.56 -1.41
C ILE A 4 -8.85 0.83 -1.75
N THR A 5 -9.74 1.72 -2.15
CA THR A 5 -9.35 3.12 -2.33
C THR A 5 -9.25 3.75 -0.94
N ILE A 6 -8.05 4.16 -0.58
CA ILE A 6 -7.80 4.76 0.74
C ILE A 6 -7.86 6.27 0.61
N THR A 7 -8.65 6.88 1.48
CA THR A 7 -8.83 8.32 1.52
C THR A 7 -8.57 8.82 2.93
N LYS A 8 -8.51 10.14 3.08
CA LYS A 8 -8.38 10.74 4.39
C LYS A 8 -9.53 10.28 5.30
N GLU A 9 -10.73 10.12 4.73
CA GLU A 9 -11.90 9.76 5.52
C GLU A 9 -11.88 8.33 6.02
N ASN A 10 -11.32 7.39 5.26
CA ASN A 10 -11.35 5.99 5.66
C ASN A 10 -10.01 5.44 6.17
N PHE A 11 -8.98 6.30 6.22
CA PHE A 11 -7.65 5.82 6.57
C PHE A 11 -7.60 5.18 7.96
N GLU A 12 -8.24 5.82 8.93
CA GLU A 12 -8.22 5.29 10.29
C GLU A 12 -8.88 3.92 10.33
N LYS A 13 -10.06 3.80 9.72
CA LYS A 13 -10.79 2.55 9.75
C LYS A 13 -10.07 1.44 8.99
N GLU A 14 -9.61 1.76 7.78
CA GLU A 14 -9.08 0.71 6.91
C GLU A 14 -7.64 0.35 7.21
N VAL A 15 -6.86 1.30 7.71
CA VAL A 15 -5.42 1.08 7.90
C VAL A 15 -5.06 1.01 9.37
N LEU A 16 -5.37 2.05 10.13
CA LEU A 16 -4.91 2.11 11.51
C LEU A 16 -5.57 1.08 12.41
N ASN A 17 -6.85 0.82 12.18
CA ASN A 17 -7.61 -0.11 13.02
C ASN A 17 -7.70 -1.51 12.42
N SER A 18 -6.93 -1.79 11.38
CA SER A 18 -6.98 -3.10 10.73
C SER A 18 -6.33 -4.16 11.62
N THR A 19 -6.96 -5.33 11.66
CA THR A 19 -6.40 -6.46 12.39
C THR A 19 -5.47 -7.31 11.54
N THR A 20 -5.41 -7.04 10.24
CA THR A 20 -4.49 -7.71 9.33
C THR A 20 -3.50 -6.70 8.77
N PRO A 21 -2.38 -7.16 8.23
CA PRO A 21 -1.44 -6.23 7.56
C PRO A 21 -2.13 -5.50 6.43
N VAL A 22 -1.71 -4.27 6.21
CA VAL A 22 -2.25 -3.44 5.12
C VAL A 22 -1.09 -2.94 4.27
N LEU A 23 -1.15 -3.22 2.99
CA LEU A 23 -0.19 -2.69 2.03
C LEU A 23 -0.84 -1.50 1.34
N VAL A 24 -0.16 -0.36 1.34
CA VAL A 24 -0.68 0.87 0.75
C VAL A 24 0.24 1.32 -0.37
N ASP A 25 -0.33 1.48 -1.56
CA ASP A 25 0.38 1.93 -2.76
C ASP A 25 0.06 3.40 -2.99
N PHE A 26 1.05 4.27 -2.83
CA PHE A 26 0.91 5.70 -3.11
C PHE A 26 1.26 5.94 -4.57
N TRP A 27 0.32 6.47 -5.34
CA TRP A 27 0.44 6.53 -6.80
C TRP A 27 -0.21 7.79 -7.37
N ALA A 28 0.04 8.04 -8.66
CA ALA A 28 -0.66 9.09 -9.39
C ALA A 28 -0.88 8.62 -10.83
N SER A 29 -1.92 9.16 -11.47
CA SER A 29 -2.28 8.72 -12.81
C SER A 29 -1.25 9.08 -13.88
N TRP A 30 -0.48 10.15 -13.65
CA TRP A 30 0.53 10.59 -14.61
C TRP A 30 1.87 9.88 -14.47
N CYS A 31 1.99 9.02 -13.51
CA CYS A 31 3.27 8.38 -13.15
C CYS A 31 3.44 7.07 -13.92
N GLY A 32 4.44 7.01 -14.80
CA GLY A 32 4.71 5.81 -15.60
C GLY A 32 5.02 4.57 -14.76
N PRO A 33 5.98 4.66 -13.83
CA PRO A 33 6.29 3.49 -13.00
C PRO A 33 5.10 3.04 -12.14
N CYS A 34 4.24 3.98 -11.74
CA CYS A 34 3.03 3.62 -11.00
C CYS A 34 2.11 2.75 -11.85
N ARG A 35 2.00 3.09 -13.15
CA ARG A 35 1.15 2.31 -14.06
C ARG A 35 1.74 0.91 -14.27
N MET A 36 3.07 0.80 -14.27
CA MET A 36 3.72 -0.51 -14.39
C MET A 36 3.50 -1.35 -13.13
N LEU A 37 3.44 -0.71 -11.98
CA LEU A 37 3.26 -1.42 -10.72
C LEU A 37 1.80 -1.83 -10.50
N SER A 38 0.86 -1.12 -11.12
CA SER A 38 -0.57 -1.33 -10.87
C SER A 38 -1.00 -2.79 -11.05
N PRO A 39 -0.64 -3.50 -12.15
CA PRO A 39 -1.04 -4.90 -12.27
C PRO A 39 -0.39 -5.81 -11.22
N VAL A 40 0.82 -5.46 -10.77
CA VAL A 40 1.47 -6.22 -9.72
C VAL A 40 0.66 -6.12 -8.42
N ILE A 41 0.24 -4.90 -8.08
CA ILE A 41 -0.55 -4.67 -6.88
C ILE A 41 -1.89 -5.40 -6.98
N ALA A 42 -2.51 -5.38 -8.17
CA ALA A 42 -3.78 -6.07 -8.37
C ALA A 42 -3.65 -7.58 -8.15
N GLU A 43 -2.56 -8.18 -8.66
CA GLU A 43 -2.34 -9.61 -8.44
C GLU A 43 -2.14 -9.94 -6.98
N ILE A 44 -1.38 -9.10 -6.27
CA ILE A 44 -1.15 -9.31 -4.85
C ILE A 44 -2.46 -9.20 -4.08
N SER A 45 -3.33 -8.26 -4.47
CA SER A 45 -4.60 -8.09 -3.78
C SER A 45 -5.46 -9.35 -3.88
N GLU A 46 -5.41 -10.04 -5.03
CA GLU A 46 -6.17 -11.26 -5.18
C GLU A 46 -5.57 -12.41 -4.39
N GLU A 47 -4.25 -12.51 -4.40
CA GLU A 47 -3.57 -13.62 -3.72
C GLU A 47 -3.64 -13.51 -2.21
N TYR A 48 -3.73 -12.30 -1.70
CA TYR A 48 -3.74 -12.07 -0.26
C TYR A 48 -5.12 -11.79 0.30
N GLU A 49 -6.16 -11.99 -0.51
CA GLU A 49 -7.52 -11.77 -0.04
C GLU A 49 -7.78 -12.59 1.22
N GLY A 50 -8.31 -11.94 2.26
CA GLY A 50 -8.55 -12.58 3.53
C GLY A 50 -7.33 -12.63 4.44
N LYS A 51 -6.13 -12.32 3.93
CA LYS A 51 -4.91 -12.37 4.71
C LYS A 51 -4.31 -11.00 4.95
N ALA A 52 -4.47 -10.10 3.99
CA ALA A 52 -3.97 -8.74 4.10
C ALA A 52 -4.87 -7.84 3.28
N LYS A 53 -4.94 -6.58 3.67
CA LYS A 53 -5.66 -5.58 2.88
C LYS A 53 -4.67 -4.91 1.93
N ILE A 54 -5.14 -4.60 0.74
CA ILE A 54 -4.32 -3.91 -0.26
C ILE A 54 -5.04 -2.61 -0.60
N GLY A 55 -4.43 -1.48 -0.27
CA GLY A 55 -5.04 -0.18 -0.47
C GLY A 55 -4.23 0.67 -1.42
N LYS A 56 -4.88 1.66 -2.00
CA LYS A 56 -4.25 2.59 -2.93
C LYS A 56 -4.60 4.02 -2.54
N VAL A 57 -3.60 4.88 -2.50
CA VAL A 57 -3.76 6.30 -2.23
C VAL A 57 -3.31 7.08 -3.45
N ASN A 58 -4.22 7.83 -4.06
CA ASN A 58 -3.88 8.75 -5.14
C ASN A 58 -3.33 10.02 -4.50
N VAL A 59 -2.04 10.30 -4.69
CA VAL A 59 -1.40 11.41 -3.98
C VAL A 59 -1.93 12.77 -4.42
N ASP A 60 -2.47 12.86 -5.64
CA ASP A 60 -3.05 14.13 -6.10
C ASP A 60 -4.38 14.42 -5.43
N GLU A 61 -5.14 13.37 -5.13
CA GLU A 61 -6.44 13.51 -4.47
C GLU A 61 -6.33 13.53 -2.96
N GLU A 62 -5.25 12.96 -2.42
CA GLU A 62 -5.05 12.87 -0.98
C GLU A 62 -3.71 13.45 -0.58
N PRO A 63 -3.51 14.77 -0.82
CA PRO A 63 -2.21 15.38 -0.52
C PRO A 63 -1.86 15.37 0.97
N GLU A 64 -2.86 15.38 1.84
CA GLU A 64 -2.59 15.36 3.28
C GLU A 64 -2.02 14.03 3.71
N LEU A 65 -2.55 12.93 3.16
CA LEU A 65 -2.01 11.62 3.47
C LEU A 65 -0.59 11.48 2.96
N ALA A 66 -0.34 11.94 1.72
CA ALA A 66 1.00 11.90 1.16
C ALA A 66 1.98 12.67 2.02
N ALA A 67 1.58 13.85 2.47
CA ALA A 67 2.45 14.68 3.31
C ALA A 67 2.70 14.04 4.67
N LYS A 68 1.66 13.43 5.23
CA LYS A 68 1.76 12.80 6.55
C LYS A 68 2.84 11.72 6.55
N PHE A 69 2.97 10.98 5.47
CA PHE A 69 3.94 9.89 5.41
C PHE A 69 5.20 10.26 4.63
N GLY A 70 5.38 11.56 4.34
CA GLY A 70 6.60 12.04 3.72
C GLY A 70 6.85 11.46 2.34
N ILE A 71 5.79 11.29 1.55
CA ILE A 71 5.91 10.69 0.23
C ILE A 71 6.56 11.69 -0.72
N ALA A 72 7.82 11.44 -1.06
CA ALA A 72 8.59 12.33 -1.94
C ALA A 72 8.66 11.79 -3.36
N SER A 73 8.58 10.49 -3.52
CA SER A 73 8.65 9.85 -4.84
C SER A 73 7.56 8.82 -4.94
N ILE A 74 7.04 8.59 -6.14
CA ILE A 74 6.02 7.58 -6.36
C ILE A 74 6.45 6.67 -7.51
N PRO A 75 6.04 5.40 -7.48
CA PRO A 75 5.21 4.80 -6.44
C PRO A 75 6.00 4.58 -5.15
N THR A 76 5.32 4.68 -4.03
CA THR A 76 5.86 4.26 -2.74
C THR A 76 4.88 3.26 -2.15
N VAL A 77 5.39 2.13 -1.71
CA VAL A 77 4.57 1.09 -1.12
C VAL A 77 4.96 0.97 0.35
N MET A 78 3.97 1.07 1.22
CA MET A 78 4.19 0.93 2.67
C MET A 78 3.32 -0.19 3.20
N VAL A 79 3.86 -0.95 4.14
CA VAL A 79 3.08 -1.97 4.83
C VAL A 79 2.87 -1.51 6.26
N PHE A 80 1.63 -1.60 6.70
CA PHE A 80 1.24 -1.23 8.06
C PHE A 80 0.84 -2.47 8.82
N GLN A 81 1.24 -2.54 10.09
CA GLN A 81 0.83 -3.61 11.00
C GLN A 81 0.53 -2.97 12.34
N ASP A 82 -0.66 -3.23 12.84
CA ASP A 82 -1.11 -2.68 14.12
C ASP A 82 -1.00 -1.16 14.15
N GLY A 83 -1.36 -0.53 13.05
CA GLY A 83 -1.40 0.93 12.95
C GLY A 83 -0.07 1.60 12.70
N LYS A 84 0.99 0.84 12.48
CA LYS A 84 2.33 1.40 12.30
C LYS A 84 2.93 0.93 10.98
N ALA A 85 3.66 1.84 10.33
CA ALA A 85 4.39 1.48 9.12
C ALA A 85 5.59 0.63 9.50
N THR A 86 5.66 -0.57 8.93
CA THR A 86 6.76 -1.50 9.23
C THR A 86 7.77 -1.61 8.10
N ASN A 87 7.31 -1.50 6.85
CA ASN A 87 8.18 -1.64 5.69
C ASN A 87 7.81 -0.57 4.67
N THR A 88 8.81 -0.08 3.95
CA THR A 88 8.60 0.93 2.90
C THR A 88 9.51 0.61 1.72
N SER A 89 8.95 0.77 0.52
CA SER A 89 9.69 0.55 -0.72
C SER A 89 9.36 1.69 -1.68
N VAL A 90 10.37 2.24 -2.34
CA VAL A 90 10.21 3.36 -3.27
C VAL A 90 10.55 2.89 -4.67
N GLY A 91 9.70 3.23 -5.64
CA GLY A 91 9.91 2.89 -7.03
C GLY A 91 9.27 1.56 -7.40
N TYR A 92 9.38 1.21 -8.67
CA TYR A 92 8.85 -0.07 -9.14
C TYR A 92 9.64 -1.22 -8.54
N ARG A 93 8.92 -2.24 -8.09
CA ARG A 93 9.52 -3.48 -7.61
C ARG A 93 8.74 -4.65 -8.18
N SER A 94 9.40 -5.80 -8.25
CA SER A 94 8.76 -7.01 -8.74
C SER A 94 7.70 -7.49 -7.76
N LYS A 95 6.80 -8.33 -8.26
CA LYS A 95 5.78 -8.93 -7.41
C LYS A 95 6.39 -9.66 -6.22
N ALA A 96 7.48 -10.40 -6.47
CA ALA A 96 8.11 -11.16 -5.39
C ALA A 96 8.65 -10.25 -4.30
N GLU A 97 9.24 -9.11 -4.71
CA GLU A 97 9.78 -8.16 -3.74
C GLU A 97 8.68 -7.52 -2.91
N ILE A 98 7.58 -7.14 -3.55
CA ILE A 98 6.46 -6.54 -2.83
C ILE A 98 5.81 -7.56 -1.90
N ALA A 99 5.59 -8.78 -2.39
CA ALA A 99 4.99 -9.83 -1.56
C ALA A 99 5.86 -10.15 -0.36
N ALA A 100 7.17 -10.08 -0.52
CA ALA A 100 8.09 -10.35 0.59
C ALA A 100 7.90 -9.35 1.74
N MET A 101 7.51 -8.11 1.43
CA MET A 101 7.25 -7.11 2.47
C MET A 101 6.10 -7.56 3.37
N LEU A 102 5.06 -8.15 2.78
CA LEU A 102 3.94 -8.66 3.56
C LEU A 102 4.32 -9.90 4.36
N LYS A 103 5.13 -10.76 3.78
CA LYS A 103 5.56 -11.97 4.49
C LYS A 103 6.42 -11.64 5.70
N GLU A 104 7.33 -10.66 5.55
CA GLU A 104 8.17 -10.26 6.67
C GLU A 104 7.33 -9.70 7.80
N THR A 105 6.35 -8.87 7.46
CA THR A 105 5.46 -8.30 8.46
C THR A 105 4.69 -9.39 9.18
N SER A 106 4.14 -10.35 8.43
CA SER A 106 3.39 -11.46 9.02
C SER A 106 4.23 -12.29 9.96
N ARG A 107 5.51 -12.49 9.62
CA ARG A 107 6.36 -13.35 10.44
C ARG A 107 6.75 -12.74 11.77
N LYS A 108 6.59 -11.45 11.94
CA LYS A 108 6.89 -10.81 13.20
C LYS A 108 5.82 -11.08 14.26
N PHE A 109 4.71 -11.60 13.84
CA PHE A 109 3.58 -11.88 14.70
C PHE A 109 3.08 -13.30 14.49
#